data_cf6b956eb80350b3ff25ca31f511951e
#
_entry.id   cf6b956eb80350b3ff25ca31f511951e
#
_cell.length_a   1.000
_cell.length_b   1.000
_cell.length_c   1.000
_cell.angle_alpha   90.00
_cell.angle_beta   90.00
_cell.angle_gamma   90.00
#
_symmetry.space_group_name_H-M   'P 1'
#
loop_
_entity.id
_entity.type
_entity.pdbx_description
1 polymer ?
#
loop_
_entity_poly.entity_id
_entity_poly.type
_entity_poly.pdbx_seq_one_letter_code
_entity_poly.pdbx_strand_id
1 'polypeptide(L)'
;MKSDHAFPEAQREGVYRAIFERRDVRAQFRPDPIPPEVLARLLQAAHHAPSVGFMQPWDFLVIDSRAVRERVHAIFERENARAAEAHTGERGELYRRLKLEGILESPLNLCITCDRSRGGEHVLG
;
A
#
# COMPACT_ATOMS: atom_id res chain seq x y z
N MET A 1 -2.43 -39.87 -12.14
CA MET A 1 -3.45 -38.80 -12.05
C MET A 1 -2.74 -37.47 -12.18
N LYS A 2 -2.95 -36.72 -13.27
CA LYS A 2 -2.49 -35.33 -13.33
C LYS A 2 -3.39 -34.56 -12.38
N SER A 3 -2.84 -34.04 -11.27
CA SER A 3 -3.58 -33.11 -10.44
C SER A 3 -3.86 -31.87 -11.30
N ASP A 4 -5.10 -31.61 -11.58
CA ASP A 4 -5.53 -30.39 -12.25
C ASP A 4 -5.31 -29.24 -11.25
N HIS A 5 -4.21 -28.50 -11.43
CA HIS A 5 -3.88 -27.32 -10.61
C HIS A 5 -4.60 -26.06 -11.10
N ALA A 6 -5.53 -26.20 -12.05
CA ALA A 6 -6.31 -25.06 -12.54
C ALA A 6 -7.33 -24.61 -11.51
N PHE A 7 -7.37 -23.31 -11.25
CA PHE A 7 -8.42 -22.73 -10.41
C PHE A 7 -9.79 -22.80 -11.12
N PRO A 8 -10.89 -23.05 -10.37
CA PRO A 8 -12.24 -22.95 -10.90
C PRO A 8 -12.48 -21.59 -11.59
N GLU A 9 -13.35 -21.59 -12.61
CA GLU A 9 -13.65 -20.40 -13.41
C GLU A 9 -14.00 -19.17 -12.55
N ALA A 10 -14.93 -19.32 -11.61
CA ALA A 10 -15.37 -18.23 -10.73
C ALA A 10 -14.21 -17.62 -9.90
N GLN A 11 -13.22 -18.42 -9.52
CA GLN A 11 -12.04 -17.92 -8.81
C GLN A 11 -11.12 -17.13 -9.73
N ARG A 12 -10.94 -17.60 -10.98
CA ARG A 12 -10.15 -16.87 -11.99
C ARG A 12 -10.82 -15.54 -12.35
N GLU A 13 -12.12 -15.54 -12.56
CA GLU A 13 -12.89 -14.32 -12.82
C GLU A 13 -12.77 -13.32 -11.66
N GLY A 14 -12.83 -13.77 -10.40
CA GLY A 14 -12.65 -12.94 -9.21
C GLY A 14 -11.30 -12.23 -9.19
N VAL A 15 -10.21 -12.94 -9.55
CA VAL A 15 -8.86 -12.36 -9.65
C VAL A 15 -8.77 -11.32 -10.77
N TYR A 16 -9.26 -11.64 -11.97
CA TYR A 16 -9.25 -10.69 -13.08
C TYR A 16 -10.08 -9.46 -12.79
N ARG A 17 -11.25 -9.63 -12.18
CA ARG A 17 -12.09 -8.53 -11.75
C ARG A 17 -11.37 -7.62 -10.76
N ALA A 18 -10.69 -8.18 -9.76
CA ALA A 18 -9.88 -7.40 -8.81
C ALA A 18 -8.78 -6.60 -9.50
N ILE A 19 -8.12 -7.17 -10.52
CA ILE A 19 -7.08 -6.50 -11.30
C ILE A 19 -7.65 -5.36 -12.15
N PHE A 20 -8.73 -5.60 -12.87
CA PHE A 20 -9.26 -4.66 -13.87
C PHE A 20 -10.12 -3.56 -13.26
N GLU A 21 -10.83 -3.84 -12.17
CA GLU A 21 -11.74 -2.89 -11.54
C GLU A 21 -11.12 -2.09 -10.39
N ARG A 22 -9.91 -2.43 -9.94
CA ARG A 22 -9.26 -1.68 -8.86
C ARG A 22 -9.14 -0.19 -9.19
N ARG A 23 -9.20 0.64 -8.16
CA ARG A 23 -8.96 2.08 -8.25
C ARG A 23 -7.98 2.50 -7.16
N ASP A 24 -7.27 3.60 -7.40
CA ASP A 24 -6.50 4.28 -6.36
C ASP A 24 -7.48 5.13 -5.55
N VAL A 25 -7.81 4.68 -4.36
CA VAL A 25 -8.70 5.39 -3.45
C VAL A 25 -7.87 6.29 -2.55
N ARG A 26 -8.13 7.60 -2.59
CA ARG A 26 -7.46 8.62 -1.77
C ARG A 26 -8.44 9.44 -0.93
N ALA A 27 -9.72 9.18 -1.11
CA ALA A 27 -10.82 9.80 -0.38
C ALA A 27 -11.92 8.75 -0.13
N GLN A 28 -12.97 9.13 0.59
CA GLN A 28 -14.14 8.27 0.87
C GLN A 28 -13.79 7.07 1.78
N PHE A 29 -12.75 7.19 2.59
CA PHE A 29 -12.46 6.20 3.61
C PHE A 29 -13.54 6.21 4.68
N ARG A 30 -13.88 5.03 5.16
CA ARG A 30 -14.75 4.87 6.32
C ARG A 30 -13.92 5.02 7.59
N PRO A 31 -14.44 5.68 8.63
CA PRO A 31 -13.70 5.85 9.89
C PRO A 31 -13.70 4.60 10.77
N ASP A 32 -14.47 3.57 10.38
CA ASP A 32 -14.62 2.36 11.19
C ASP A 32 -13.27 1.65 11.37
N PRO A 33 -12.96 1.17 12.58
CA PRO A 33 -11.77 0.37 12.81
C PRO A 33 -11.74 -0.87 11.92
N ILE A 34 -10.55 -1.23 11.44
CA ILE A 34 -10.36 -2.47 10.67
C ILE A 34 -10.35 -3.65 11.67
N PRO A 35 -11.23 -4.65 11.52
CA PRO A 35 -11.21 -5.82 12.38
C PRO A 35 -9.86 -6.54 12.33
N PRO A 36 -9.32 -7.00 13.47
CA PRO A 36 -8.00 -7.63 13.54
C PRO A 36 -7.83 -8.81 12.56
N GLU A 37 -8.88 -9.61 12.37
CA GLU A 37 -8.87 -10.75 11.45
C GLU A 37 -8.80 -10.32 9.98
N VAL A 38 -9.34 -9.15 9.64
CA VAL A 38 -9.23 -8.56 8.29
C VAL A 38 -7.81 -8.07 8.07
N LEU A 39 -7.25 -7.33 9.04
CA LEU A 39 -5.87 -6.86 8.98
C LEU A 39 -4.90 -8.03 8.86
N ALA A 40 -5.07 -9.09 9.66
CA ALA A 40 -4.23 -10.27 9.60
C ALA A 40 -4.25 -10.92 8.21
N ARG A 41 -5.43 -11.06 7.58
CA ARG A 41 -5.54 -11.60 6.21
C ARG A 41 -4.86 -10.71 5.16
N LEU A 42 -4.96 -9.39 5.29
CA LEU A 42 -4.29 -8.45 4.40
C LEU A 42 -2.77 -8.56 4.52
N LEU A 43 -2.24 -8.60 5.73
CA LEU A 43 -0.81 -8.77 5.99
C LEU A 43 -0.30 -10.12 5.49
N GLN A 44 -1.07 -11.20 5.70
CA GLN A 44 -0.75 -12.52 5.18
C GLN A 44 -0.69 -12.52 3.65
N ALA A 45 -1.67 -11.92 2.98
CA ALA A 45 -1.68 -11.82 1.52
C ALA A 45 -0.46 -11.04 1.01
N ALA A 46 -0.13 -9.91 1.63
CA ALA A 46 1.04 -9.12 1.28
C ALA A 46 2.36 -9.88 1.50
N HIS A 47 2.44 -10.66 2.58
CA HIS A 47 3.63 -11.47 2.91
C HIS A 47 3.89 -12.61 1.90
N HIS A 48 2.87 -13.02 1.14
CA HIS A 48 3.02 -14.01 0.07
C HIS A 48 3.55 -13.43 -1.25
N ALA A 49 3.92 -12.14 -1.29
CA ALA A 49 4.62 -11.59 -2.44
C ALA A 49 5.95 -12.33 -2.68
N PRO A 50 6.35 -12.55 -3.93
CA PRO A 50 7.64 -13.17 -4.22
C PRO A 50 8.80 -12.24 -3.85
N SER A 51 9.94 -12.83 -3.51
CA SER A 51 11.19 -12.10 -3.31
C SER A 51 12.38 -12.91 -3.82
N VAL A 52 13.43 -12.23 -4.27
CA VAL A 52 14.65 -12.87 -4.74
C VAL A 52 15.25 -13.70 -3.61
N GLY A 53 15.60 -14.95 -3.89
CA GLY A 53 16.19 -15.85 -2.89
C GLY A 53 15.31 -16.08 -1.65
N PHE A 54 14.03 -15.82 -1.75
CA PHE A 54 13.09 -15.92 -0.61
C PHE A 54 13.51 -15.07 0.60
N MET A 55 14.14 -13.92 0.35
CA MET A 55 14.61 -13.01 1.40
C MET A 55 13.50 -12.45 2.27
N GLN A 56 12.33 -12.18 1.68
CA GLN A 56 11.21 -11.51 2.33
C GLN A 56 11.69 -10.26 3.11
N PRO A 57 12.31 -9.29 2.43
CA PRO A 57 13.07 -8.21 3.08
C PRO A 57 12.19 -7.08 3.62
N TRP A 58 10.93 -7.32 3.82
CA TRP A 58 9.95 -6.33 4.26
C TRP A 58 9.51 -6.52 5.70
N ASP A 59 9.20 -5.41 6.33
CA ASP A 59 8.42 -5.36 7.55
C ASP A 59 7.17 -4.51 7.35
N PHE A 60 6.11 -4.83 8.06
CA PHE A 60 4.85 -4.10 8.02
C PHE A 60 4.65 -3.36 9.35
N LEU A 61 4.77 -2.04 9.32
CA LEU A 61 4.51 -1.19 10.48
C LEU A 61 3.05 -0.75 10.45
N VAL A 62 2.28 -1.21 11.41
CA VAL A 62 0.89 -0.82 11.58
C VAL A 62 0.81 0.49 12.34
N ILE A 63 0.28 1.54 11.72
CA ILE A 63 0.17 2.89 12.26
C ILE A 63 -1.31 3.19 12.50
N ASP A 64 -1.80 2.85 13.67
CA ASP A 64 -3.15 3.12 14.16
C ASP A 64 -3.23 4.41 14.97
N SER A 65 -2.14 4.82 15.61
CA SER A 65 -2.06 6.04 16.41
C SER A 65 -2.35 7.29 15.60
N ARG A 66 -3.40 8.02 15.96
CA ARG A 66 -3.76 9.30 15.35
C ARG A 66 -2.61 10.30 15.39
N ALA A 67 -1.94 10.41 16.53
CA ALA A 67 -0.83 11.34 16.71
C ALA A 67 0.35 11.03 15.78
N VAL A 68 0.64 9.75 15.53
CA VAL A 68 1.68 9.35 14.58
C VAL A 68 1.25 9.69 13.14
N ARG A 69 0.00 9.43 12.77
CA ARG A 69 -0.54 9.75 11.44
C ARG A 69 -0.53 11.27 11.18
N GLU A 70 -0.83 12.09 12.18
CA GLU A 70 -0.72 13.55 12.07
C GLU A 70 0.71 14.03 11.80
N ARG A 71 1.69 13.40 12.42
CA ARG A 71 3.11 13.69 12.12
C ARG A 71 3.49 13.30 10.69
N VAL A 72 3.04 12.14 10.23
CA VAL A 72 3.25 11.68 8.85
C VAL A 72 2.57 12.63 7.86
N HIS A 73 1.34 13.04 8.13
CA HIS A 73 0.60 13.99 7.31
C HIS A 73 1.30 15.35 7.22
N ALA A 74 1.83 15.88 8.32
CA ALA A 74 2.57 17.13 8.31
C ALA A 74 3.85 17.05 7.44
N ILE A 75 4.51 15.88 7.41
CA ILE A 75 5.65 15.64 6.50
C ILE A 75 5.15 15.64 5.05
N PHE A 76 4.05 14.94 4.77
CA PHE A 76 3.45 14.94 3.44
C PHE A 76 3.10 16.36 2.96
N GLU A 77 2.43 17.16 3.76
CA GLU A 77 2.06 18.54 3.39
C GLU A 77 3.28 19.38 3.02
N ARG A 78 4.34 19.30 3.81
CA ARG A 78 5.59 20.02 3.53
C ARG A 78 6.22 19.58 2.21
N GLU A 79 6.35 18.29 1.97
CA GLU A 79 6.96 17.77 0.74
C GLU A 79 6.06 17.99 -0.48
N ASN A 80 4.75 17.90 -0.31
CA ASN A 80 3.78 18.20 -1.37
C ASN A 80 3.81 19.67 -1.78
N ALA A 81 3.95 20.59 -0.83
CA ALA A 81 4.14 22.01 -1.14
C ALA A 81 5.40 22.26 -1.97
N ARG A 82 6.53 21.63 -1.59
CA ARG A 82 7.78 21.69 -2.38
C ARG A 82 7.62 21.12 -3.79
N ALA A 83 6.94 19.97 -3.91
CA ALA A 83 6.67 19.37 -5.21
C ALA A 83 5.78 20.27 -6.09
N ALA A 84 4.80 20.96 -5.49
CA ALA A 84 3.93 21.88 -6.20
C ALA A 84 4.68 23.09 -6.78
N GLU A 85 5.76 23.55 -6.15
CA GLU A 85 6.62 24.65 -6.65
C GLU A 85 7.31 24.27 -7.97
N ALA A 86 7.58 22.99 -8.20
CA ALA A 86 8.19 22.52 -9.45
C ALA A 86 7.23 22.57 -10.65
N HIS A 87 5.95 22.81 -10.42
CA HIS A 87 4.93 22.87 -11.44
C HIS A 87 4.36 24.28 -11.57
N THR A 88 4.43 24.86 -12.78
CA THR A 88 3.95 26.21 -13.10
C THR A 88 2.78 26.18 -14.09
N GLY A 89 2.08 27.30 -14.22
CA GLY A 89 0.95 27.44 -15.14
C GLY A 89 -0.18 26.46 -14.89
N GLU A 90 -0.85 26.02 -15.93
CA GLU A 90 -1.99 25.10 -15.87
C GLU A 90 -1.65 23.75 -15.17
N ARG A 91 -0.44 23.27 -15.37
CA ARG A 91 0.05 22.04 -14.69
C ARG A 91 0.14 22.23 -13.18
N GLY A 92 0.59 23.39 -12.72
CA GLY A 92 0.65 23.72 -11.31
C GLY A 92 -0.74 23.85 -10.68
N GLU A 93 -1.68 24.43 -11.40
CA GLU A 93 -3.07 24.50 -10.94
C GLU A 93 -3.72 23.11 -10.85
N LEU A 94 -3.50 22.27 -11.85
CA LEU A 94 -3.98 20.89 -11.85
C LEU A 94 -3.38 20.10 -10.67
N TYR A 95 -2.06 20.20 -10.46
CA TYR A 95 -1.38 19.50 -9.37
C TYR A 95 -1.96 19.86 -8.00
N ARG A 96 -2.21 21.15 -7.74
CA ARG A 96 -2.78 21.62 -6.46
C ARG A 96 -4.21 21.13 -6.19
N ARG A 97 -4.94 20.74 -7.24
CA ARG A 97 -6.30 20.17 -7.11
C ARG A 97 -6.32 18.67 -6.87
N LEU A 98 -5.18 17.98 -7.03
CA LEU A 98 -5.12 16.54 -6.85
C LEU A 98 -5.23 16.17 -5.37
N LYS A 99 -6.12 15.26 -5.05
CA LYS A 99 -6.14 14.57 -3.76
C LYS A 99 -5.11 13.44 -3.83
N LEU A 100 -3.98 13.59 -3.16
CA LEU A 100 -2.82 12.69 -3.28
C LEU A 100 -2.65 11.73 -2.10
N GLU A 101 -3.38 11.92 -1.02
CA GLU A 101 -3.26 11.13 0.21
C GLU A 101 -4.63 10.89 0.87
N GLY A 102 -4.67 9.98 1.84
CA GLY A 102 -5.80 9.68 2.72
C GLY A 102 -5.31 9.31 4.13
N ILE A 103 -4.19 9.90 4.55
CA ILE A 103 -3.46 9.52 5.76
C ILE A 103 -4.32 9.67 7.02
N LEU A 104 -5.04 10.78 7.12
CA LEU A 104 -5.86 11.07 8.29
C LEU A 104 -7.30 10.57 8.17
N GLU A 105 -7.79 10.38 6.95
CA GLU A 105 -9.15 9.92 6.68
C GLU A 105 -9.28 8.41 6.87
N SER A 106 -8.23 7.65 6.56
CA SER A 106 -8.21 6.20 6.79
C SER A 106 -8.07 5.88 8.28
N PRO A 107 -8.69 4.80 8.77
CA PRO A 107 -8.61 4.42 10.19
C PRO A 107 -7.23 3.91 10.59
N LEU A 108 -6.42 3.46 9.62
CA LEU A 108 -5.12 2.84 9.81
C LEU A 108 -4.24 3.10 8.59
N ASN A 109 -2.93 3.27 8.81
CA ASN A 109 -1.93 3.28 7.75
C ASN A 109 -0.98 2.09 7.91
N LEU A 110 -0.44 1.61 6.80
CA LEU A 110 0.64 0.63 6.77
C LEU A 110 1.88 1.28 6.17
N CYS A 111 3.00 1.20 6.88
CA CYS A 111 4.30 1.53 6.33
C CYS A 111 5.05 0.22 6.05
N ILE A 112 5.44 0.01 4.80
CA ILE A 112 6.19 -1.16 4.38
C ILE A 112 7.64 -0.75 4.22
N THR A 113 8.52 -1.36 5.00
CA THR A 113 9.97 -1.11 4.93
C THR A 113 10.68 -2.22 4.17
N CYS A 114 11.89 -1.96 3.70
CA CYS A 114 12.75 -2.93 3.05
C CYS A 114 14.10 -2.97 3.74
N ASP A 115 14.42 -4.11 4.34
CA ASP A 115 15.75 -4.39 4.90
C ASP A 115 16.60 -5.07 3.84
N ARG A 116 17.48 -4.32 3.21
CA ARG A 116 18.35 -4.80 2.14
C ARG A 116 19.41 -5.81 2.61
N SER A 117 19.65 -5.92 3.90
CA SER A 117 20.65 -6.84 4.48
C SER A 117 20.09 -8.19 4.88
N ARG A 118 18.76 -8.37 4.88
CA ARG A 118 18.10 -9.59 5.40
C ARG A 118 18.50 -10.87 4.67
N GLY A 119 18.88 -10.80 3.41
CA GLY A 119 19.25 -11.97 2.62
C GLY A 119 20.61 -12.58 2.97
N GLY A 120 21.50 -11.85 3.63
CA GLY A 120 22.88 -12.28 3.90
C GLY A 120 23.75 -12.37 2.63
N GLU A 121 24.98 -12.86 2.80
CA GLU A 121 26.00 -12.89 1.73
C GLU A 121 25.74 -13.91 0.61
N HIS A 122 24.83 -14.86 0.81
CA HIS A 122 24.58 -15.97 -0.11
C HIS A 122 23.30 -15.81 -0.94
N VAL A 123 22.59 -14.72 -0.80
CA VAL A 123 21.35 -14.46 -1.53
C VAL A 123 21.63 -13.64 -2.78
N LEU A 124 21.21 -14.18 -3.92
CA LEU A 124 21.29 -13.50 -5.22
C LEU A 124 20.20 -12.41 -5.29
N GLY A 125 20.45 -11.26 -4.67
CA GLY A 125 19.51 -10.15 -4.67
C GLY A 125 20.09 -8.88 -4.07
#